data_b085216194d8ff49fd9c8900cfee92a0
#
_entry.id   b085216194d8ff49fd9c8900cfee92a0
#
_cell.length_a   1.000
_cell.length_b   1.000
_cell.length_c   1.000
_cell.angle_alpha   90.00
_cell.angle_beta   90.00
_cell.angle_gamma   90.00
#
_symmetry.space_group_name_H-M   'P 1'
#
loop_
_entity.id
_entity.type
_entity.pdbx_description
1 polymer ?
#
loop_
_entity_poly.entity_id
_entity_poly.type
_entity_poly.pdbx_seq_one_letter_code
_entity_poly.pdbx_strand_id
1 'polypeptide(L)'
;EIGVRLVGSEMCIRDRLPAETVGKLPAGTVVYTKDKNGNIQTFGDDDGKQIDCPIVVLVDENSASASEIFAGAMKDYNEDGYIDATLVGKKTFGKGIVQTIYNLSDGDAVKITTSKYYTPNGHNIHKKGIEPDVEVDYEYTGDTNADYDMQYDVQLQKAIEVMNEKLK
;
A
#
# COMPACT_ATOMS: atom_id res chain seq x y z
N GLU A 1 -9.57 -19.77 -6.76
CA GLU A 1 -8.79 -19.71 -5.49
C GLU A 1 -8.65 -18.25 -5.09
N ILE A 2 -9.30 -17.87 -3.99
CA ILE A 2 -9.17 -16.52 -3.43
C ILE A 2 -7.84 -16.49 -2.68
N GLY A 3 -6.83 -15.91 -3.30
CA GLY A 3 -5.53 -15.73 -2.68
C GLY A 3 -5.51 -14.53 -1.74
N VAL A 4 -5.84 -14.72 -0.47
CA VAL A 4 -5.53 -13.71 0.55
C VAL A 4 -4.02 -13.76 0.81
N ARG A 5 -3.29 -12.79 0.30
CA ARG A 5 -1.87 -12.63 0.59
C ARG A 5 -1.67 -11.37 1.43
N LEU A 6 -1.25 -11.57 2.66
CA LEU A 6 -0.67 -10.51 3.47
C LEU A 6 0.59 -10.00 2.78
N VAL A 7 0.58 -8.74 2.38
CA VAL A 7 1.67 -8.13 1.64
C VAL A 7 2.77 -7.72 2.62
N GLY A 8 3.86 -8.44 2.60
CA GLY A 8 5.04 -8.15 3.39
C GLY A 8 6.34 -8.02 2.58
N SER A 9 6.30 -8.11 1.25
CA SER A 9 7.52 -8.03 0.44
C SER A 9 7.34 -7.20 -0.83
N GLU A 10 8.35 -6.45 -1.19
CA GLU A 10 8.45 -5.67 -2.42
C GLU A 10 8.19 -6.48 -3.69
N MET A 11 8.48 -7.79 -3.68
CA MET A 11 8.24 -8.69 -4.81
C MET A 11 6.75 -8.83 -5.19
N CYS A 12 5.82 -8.66 -4.26
CA CYS A 12 4.39 -8.73 -4.57
C CYS A 12 3.86 -7.48 -5.27
N ILE A 13 4.57 -6.36 -5.17
CA ILE A 13 4.24 -5.11 -5.85
C ILE A 13 4.64 -5.18 -7.32
N ARG A 14 5.84 -5.72 -7.62
CA ARG A 14 6.46 -5.72 -8.95
C ARG A 14 5.59 -6.35 -10.02
N ASP A 15 4.94 -7.45 -9.72
CA ASP A 15 4.17 -8.23 -10.69
C ASP A 15 2.76 -7.66 -10.98
N ARG A 16 2.42 -6.50 -10.43
CA ARG A 16 1.04 -6.00 -10.43
C ARG A 16 0.84 -4.61 -11.02
N LEU A 17 1.92 -3.92 -11.34
CA LEU A 17 1.84 -2.57 -11.88
C LEU A 17 2.03 -2.55 -13.38
N PRO A 18 1.30 -1.66 -14.09
CA PRO A 18 1.43 -1.52 -15.53
C PRO A 18 2.79 -0.94 -15.90
N ALA A 19 3.25 -1.25 -17.12
CA ALA A 19 4.44 -0.67 -17.72
C ALA A 19 4.26 0.81 -18.12
N GLU A 20 3.06 1.35 -17.98
CA GLU A 20 2.75 2.71 -18.37
C GLU A 20 2.96 3.70 -17.24
N THR A 21 3.09 4.97 -17.57
CA THR A 21 3.42 6.06 -16.65
C THR A 21 2.18 6.61 -15.95
N VAL A 22 2.29 6.94 -14.69
CA VAL A 22 1.34 7.81 -14.00
C VAL A 22 1.95 9.22 -13.97
N GLY A 23 1.33 10.15 -14.65
CA GLY A 23 1.83 11.52 -14.74
C GLY A 23 3.17 11.63 -15.45
N LYS A 24 4.19 12.27 -14.80
CA LYS A 24 5.54 12.52 -15.36
C LYS A 24 6.61 11.57 -14.83
N LEU A 25 6.22 10.57 -14.03
CA LEU A 25 7.15 9.62 -13.44
C LEU A 25 7.41 8.46 -14.41
N PRO A 26 8.54 7.74 -14.26
CA PRO A 26 8.79 6.52 -15.03
C PRO A 26 7.63 5.50 -14.89
N ALA A 27 7.41 4.73 -15.96
CA ALA A 27 6.45 3.64 -15.96
C ALA A 27 6.71 2.68 -14.78
N GLY A 28 5.64 2.11 -14.21
CA GLY A 28 5.74 1.19 -13.09
C GLY A 28 6.21 1.80 -11.76
N THR A 29 6.24 3.13 -11.64
CA THR A 29 6.63 3.78 -10.37
C THR A 29 5.67 3.39 -9.25
N VAL A 30 6.19 2.74 -8.21
CA VAL A 30 5.43 2.34 -7.02
C VAL A 30 5.38 3.47 -5.99
N VAL A 31 6.53 4.16 -5.85
CA VAL A 31 6.71 5.23 -4.88
C VAL A 31 7.86 6.12 -5.32
N TYR A 32 7.82 7.37 -4.95
CA TYR A 32 9.02 8.20 -5.01
C TYR A 32 9.27 8.90 -3.69
N THR A 33 10.53 9.28 -3.47
CA THR A 33 10.94 10.05 -2.31
C THR A 33 11.39 11.44 -2.73
N LYS A 34 11.17 12.42 -1.87
CA LYS A 34 11.65 13.78 -2.07
C LYS A 34 12.35 14.28 -0.81
N ASP A 35 13.60 14.73 -0.98
CA ASP A 35 14.40 15.30 0.10
C ASP A 35 14.08 16.79 0.33
N LYS A 36 14.74 17.40 1.33
CA LYS A 36 14.58 18.83 1.65
C LYS A 36 15.03 19.79 0.54
N ASN A 37 15.88 19.34 -0.39
CA ASN A 37 16.39 20.13 -1.50
C ASN A 37 15.53 19.97 -2.77
N GLY A 38 14.52 19.08 -2.72
CA GLY A 38 13.65 18.79 -3.84
C GLY A 38 14.17 17.69 -4.77
N ASN A 39 15.25 16.99 -4.41
CA ASN A 39 15.74 15.85 -5.18
C ASN A 39 14.75 14.69 -5.06
N ILE A 40 14.42 14.10 -6.20
CA ILE A 40 13.46 13.00 -6.33
C ILE A 40 14.22 11.71 -6.65
N GLN A 41 13.87 10.64 -5.96
CA GLN A 41 14.29 9.28 -6.26
C GLN A 41 13.04 8.41 -6.41
N THR A 42 12.91 7.74 -7.55
CA THR A 42 11.80 6.85 -7.89
C THR A 42 12.16 5.40 -7.62
N PHE A 43 11.17 4.63 -7.20
CA PHE A 43 11.26 3.18 -7.01
C PHE A 43 10.05 2.55 -7.70
N GLY A 44 10.30 1.54 -8.49
CA GLY A 44 9.24 0.93 -9.30
C GLY A 44 9.70 -0.34 -9.98
N ASP A 45 8.86 -0.81 -10.88
CA ASP A 45 9.09 -1.97 -11.73
C ASP A 45 9.02 -1.55 -13.20
N ASP A 46 9.87 -2.16 -14.02
CA ASP A 46 9.99 -1.88 -15.45
C ASP A 46 9.88 -3.15 -16.33
N ASP A 47 9.48 -4.29 -15.74
CA ASP A 47 9.42 -5.56 -16.47
C ASP A 47 8.23 -5.67 -17.45
N GLY A 48 7.29 -4.73 -17.37
CA GLY A 48 6.14 -4.63 -18.26
C GLY A 48 5.08 -5.72 -18.08
N LYS A 49 5.16 -6.50 -17.01
CA LYS A 49 4.17 -7.52 -16.69
C LYS A 49 3.13 -7.00 -15.74
N GLN A 50 1.89 -7.29 -16.03
CA GLN A 50 0.74 -6.90 -15.23
C GLN A 50 -0.13 -8.11 -14.89
N ILE A 51 -0.64 -8.16 -13.67
CA ILE A 51 -1.69 -9.12 -13.31
C ILE A 51 -3.04 -8.51 -13.73
N ASP A 52 -3.66 -9.14 -14.69
CA ASP A 52 -4.97 -8.74 -15.21
C ASP A 52 -6.10 -9.45 -14.44
N CYS A 53 -6.26 -9.07 -13.19
CA CYS A 53 -7.38 -9.53 -12.37
C CYS A 53 -7.75 -8.46 -11.32
N PRO A 54 -9.02 -8.42 -10.87
CA PRO A 54 -9.42 -7.54 -9.78
C PRO A 54 -8.62 -7.79 -8.50
N ILE A 55 -8.36 -6.72 -7.75
CA ILE A 55 -7.58 -6.74 -6.51
C ILE A 55 -8.40 -6.08 -5.40
N VAL A 56 -8.47 -6.72 -4.23
CA VAL A 56 -8.98 -6.09 -3.01
C VAL A 56 -7.87 -6.06 -1.97
N VAL A 57 -7.60 -4.87 -1.43
CA VAL A 57 -6.53 -4.62 -0.46
C VAL A 57 -7.15 -4.31 0.89
N LEU A 58 -6.86 -5.13 1.90
CA LEU A 58 -7.25 -4.86 3.27
C LEU A 58 -6.27 -3.89 3.93
N VAL A 59 -6.80 -2.83 4.54
CA VAL A 59 -6.02 -1.81 5.25
C VAL A 59 -6.69 -1.44 6.57
N ASP A 60 -5.88 -1.05 7.56
CA ASP A 60 -6.34 -0.57 8.86
C ASP A 60 -5.43 0.55 9.39
N GLU A 61 -5.73 1.07 10.57
CA GLU A 61 -4.96 2.11 11.25
C GLU A 61 -3.54 1.69 11.67
N ASN A 62 -3.22 0.38 11.62
CA ASN A 62 -1.91 -0.18 11.88
C ASN A 62 -1.10 -0.39 10.58
N SER A 63 -1.77 -0.32 9.43
CA SER A 63 -1.13 -0.40 8.13
C SER A 63 -0.22 0.80 7.93
N ALA A 64 1.10 0.58 7.88
CA ALA A 64 2.08 1.66 7.91
C ALA A 64 3.25 1.41 6.93
N SER A 65 3.94 2.50 6.52
CA SER A 65 5.19 2.44 5.76
C SER A 65 5.05 1.66 4.43
N ALA A 66 5.66 0.48 4.30
CA ALA A 66 5.60 -0.34 3.08
C ALA A 66 4.16 -0.73 2.69
N SER A 67 3.31 -1.01 3.66
CA SER A 67 1.88 -1.28 3.42
C SER A 67 1.18 -0.07 2.80
N GLU A 68 1.53 1.14 3.24
CA GLU A 68 0.97 2.37 2.68
C GLU A 68 1.53 2.70 1.30
N ILE A 69 2.79 2.36 1.03
CA ILE A 69 3.38 2.45 -0.31
C ILE A 69 2.59 1.58 -1.28
N PHE A 70 2.33 0.33 -0.90
CA PHE A 70 1.54 -0.58 -1.72
C PHE A 70 0.10 -0.09 -1.91
N ALA A 71 -0.61 0.21 -0.81
CA ALA A 71 -1.99 0.66 -0.86
C ALA A 71 -2.14 1.95 -1.69
N GLY A 72 -1.21 2.90 -1.52
CA GLY A 72 -1.20 4.15 -2.28
C GLY A 72 -0.97 3.95 -3.77
N ALA A 73 -0.03 3.07 -4.15
CA ALA A 73 0.19 2.74 -5.55
C ALA A 73 -1.03 2.05 -6.17
N MET A 74 -1.65 1.08 -5.46
CA MET A 74 -2.87 0.43 -5.94
C MET A 74 -4.01 1.43 -6.14
N LYS A 75 -4.20 2.35 -5.20
CA LYS A 75 -5.23 3.38 -5.29
C LYS A 75 -5.00 4.33 -6.47
N ASP A 76 -3.80 4.88 -6.60
CA ASP A 76 -3.46 5.81 -7.68
C ASP A 76 -3.62 5.16 -9.06
N TYR A 77 -3.10 3.94 -9.26
CA TYR A 77 -3.23 3.22 -10.53
C TYR A 77 -4.66 2.81 -10.84
N ASN A 78 -5.49 2.56 -9.81
CA ASN A 78 -6.92 2.34 -10.01
C ASN A 78 -7.65 3.63 -10.41
N GLU A 79 -7.35 4.74 -9.75
CA GLU A 79 -7.92 6.05 -10.11
C GLU A 79 -7.60 6.46 -11.55
N ASP A 80 -6.42 6.10 -12.04
CA ASP A 80 -5.98 6.35 -13.41
C ASP A 80 -6.46 5.29 -14.43
N GLY A 81 -7.16 4.26 -13.98
CA GLY A 81 -7.78 3.24 -14.83
C GLY A 81 -6.82 2.17 -15.38
N TYR A 82 -5.62 2.03 -14.80
CA TYR A 82 -4.64 1.01 -15.21
C TYR A 82 -4.91 -0.37 -14.61
N ILE A 83 -5.47 -0.41 -13.41
CA ILE A 83 -5.81 -1.65 -12.70
C ILE A 83 -7.19 -1.55 -12.09
N ASP A 84 -7.79 -2.69 -11.76
CA ASP A 84 -9.03 -2.76 -10.98
C ASP A 84 -8.70 -3.13 -9.53
N ALA A 85 -8.45 -2.12 -8.68
CA ALA A 85 -8.12 -2.29 -7.28
C ALA A 85 -9.13 -1.55 -6.37
N THR A 86 -9.40 -2.12 -5.19
CA THR A 86 -10.25 -1.49 -4.18
C THR A 86 -9.65 -1.69 -2.80
N LEU A 87 -9.49 -0.62 -2.04
CA LEU A 87 -9.04 -0.63 -0.66
C LEU A 87 -10.25 -0.78 0.27
N VAL A 88 -10.21 -1.76 1.17
CA VAL A 88 -11.29 -2.06 2.13
C VAL A 88 -10.75 -2.01 3.55
N GLY A 89 -11.39 -1.27 4.43
CA GLY A 89 -11.03 -1.22 5.84
C GLY A 89 -11.04 0.17 6.43
N LYS A 90 -9.94 0.56 7.06
CA LYS A 90 -9.78 1.87 7.70
C LYS A 90 -8.61 2.66 7.13
N LYS A 91 -8.64 3.96 7.39
CA LYS A 91 -7.55 4.87 7.10
C LYS A 91 -6.25 4.38 7.70
N THR A 92 -5.18 4.35 6.91
CA THR A 92 -3.86 3.88 7.33
C THR A 92 -3.14 4.86 8.27
N PHE A 93 -2.04 4.41 8.87
CA PHE A 93 -1.31 5.10 9.92
C PHE A 93 -0.74 6.47 9.53
N GLY A 94 -0.19 6.60 8.33
CA GLY A 94 0.44 7.84 7.87
C GLY A 94 1.94 7.95 8.16
N LYS A 95 2.71 6.86 7.99
CA LYS A 95 4.18 6.88 8.13
C LYS A 95 4.87 7.09 6.79
N GLY A 96 4.82 8.29 6.26
CA GLY A 96 5.37 8.63 4.95
C GLY A 96 6.75 9.32 4.99
N ILE A 97 7.70 8.81 5.80
CA ILE A 97 9.06 9.37 5.92
C ILE A 97 10.14 8.32 5.78
N VAL A 98 11.27 8.72 5.18
CA VAL A 98 12.52 7.96 5.14
C VAL A 98 13.42 8.42 6.26
N GLN A 99 13.96 7.49 7.03
CA GLN A 99 14.92 7.76 8.09
C GLN A 99 16.21 7.01 7.84
N THR A 100 17.33 7.71 7.91
CA THR A 100 18.67 7.15 7.78
C THR A 100 19.35 7.12 9.14
N ILE A 101 20.02 6.02 9.44
CA ILE A 101 20.84 5.87 10.65
C ILE A 101 22.29 6.20 10.29
N TYR A 102 22.87 7.12 11.03
CA TYR A 102 24.29 7.50 10.93
C TYR A 102 25.00 7.06 12.19
N ASN A 103 25.96 6.15 12.05
CA ASN A 103 26.80 5.72 13.16
C ASN A 103 27.82 6.80 13.49
N LEU A 104 28.03 7.06 14.77
CA LEU A 104 29.02 8.00 15.32
C LEU A 104 30.31 7.26 15.72
N SER A 105 31.39 8.01 15.89
CA SER A 105 32.71 7.47 16.18
C SER A 105 32.85 6.86 17.59
N ASP A 106 31.95 7.20 18.49
CA ASP A 106 31.88 6.72 19.88
C ASP A 106 31.05 5.43 20.05
N GLY A 107 30.46 4.90 18.93
CA GLY A 107 29.61 3.73 18.93
C GLY A 107 28.13 4.04 19.05
N ASP A 108 27.73 5.30 19.23
CA ASP A 108 26.37 5.75 19.20
C ASP A 108 25.86 5.89 17.77
N ALA A 109 24.56 6.13 17.60
CA ALA A 109 23.95 6.35 16.29
C ALA A 109 22.86 7.43 16.35
N VAL A 110 22.75 8.20 15.27
CA VAL A 110 21.69 9.20 15.10
C VAL A 110 20.77 8.79 13.97
N LYS A 111 19.46 8.77 14.23
CA LYS A 111 18.41 8.49 13.24
C LYS A 111 17.79 9.79 12.78
N ILE A 112 17.99 10.13 11.51
CA ILE A 112 17.56 11.40 10.91
C ILE A 112 16.55 11.16 9.80
N THR A 113 15.47 11.94 9.78
CA THR A 113 14.54 11.96 8.63
C THR A 113 15.19 12.69 7.47
N THR A 114 15.37 12.02 6.34
CA THR A 114 16.06 12.52 5.15
C THR A 114 15.12 12.87 4.02
N SER A 115 13.99 12.16 3.87
CA SER A 115 13.05 12.35 2.78
C SER A 115 11.61 12.03 3.21
N LYS A 116 10.65 12.38 2.35
CA LYS A 116 9.25 11.99 2.47
C LYS A 116 8.88 11.07 1.32
N TYR A 117 7.96 10.12 1.58
CA TYR A 117 7.33 9.29 0.56
C TYR A 117 6.15 9.99 -0.10
N TYR A 118 6.00 9.72 -1.38
CA TYR A 118 4.85 10.13 -2.18
C TYR A 118 4.38 8.96 -3.04
N THR A 119 3.08 8.83 -3.20
CA THR A 119 2.45 7.89 -4.12
C THR A 119 2.74 8.28 -5.58
N PRO A 120 2.50 7.42 -6.57
CA PRO A 120 2.70 7.75 -7.99
C PRO A 120 2.06 9.08 -8.40
N ASN A 121 0.84 9.37 -7.95
CA ASN A 121 0.11 10.61 -8.24
C ASN A 121 0.55 11.81 -7.38
N GLY A 122 1.57 11.66 -6.54
CA GLY A 122 2.15 12.75 -5.78
C GLY A 122 1.52 12.99 -4.42
N HIS A 123 0.72 12.09 -3.93
CA HIS A 123 0.10 12.23 -2.61
C HIS A 123 1.13 11.96 -1.51
N ASN A 124 1.30 12.92 -0.61
CA ASN A 124 2.16 12.73 0.55
C ASN A 124 1.43 11.97 1.65
N ILE A 125 1.94 10.81 2.03
CA ILE A 125 1.34 9.89 2.99
C ILE A 125 1.55 10.38 4.44
N HIS A 126 2.63 11.16 4.71
CA HIS A 126 3.05 11.46 6.08
C HIS A 126 2.01 12.24 6.87
N LYS A 127 1.60 11.68 8.02
CA LYS A 127 0.56 12.18 8.93
C LYS A 127 -0.84 12.30 8.30
N LYS A 128 -1.01 11.79 7.09
CA LYS A 128 -2.29 11.78 6.39
C LYS A 128 -2.87 10.38 6.29
N GLY A 129 -2.02 9.38 6.06
CA GLY A 129 -2.47 8.04 5.72
C GLY A 129 -3.13 7.98 4.35
N ILE A 130 -3.72 6.84 4.06
CA ILE A 130 -4.48 6.55 2.86
C ILE A 130 -5.89 6.16 3.29
N GLU A 131 -6.89 6.83 2.73
CA GLU A 131 -8.29 6.49 2.97
C GLU A 131 -8.69 5.26 2.16
N PRO A 132 -9.40 4.29 2.74
CA PRO A 132 -9.96 3.19 1.98
C PRO A 132 -11.06 3.67 1.03
N ASP A 133 -11.38 2.86 0.02
CA ASP A 133 -12.50 3.10 -0.90
C ASP A 133 -13.81 2.60 -0.29
N VAL A 134 -13.73 1.56 0.52
CA VAL A 134 -14.85 1.00 1.29
C VAL A 134 -14.45 0.98 2.76
N GLU A 135 -15.09 1.85 3.56
CA GLU A 135 -14.80 1.93 4.99
C GLU A 135 -15.54 0.81 5.74
N VAL A 136 -14.77 0.07 6.54
CA VAL A 136 -15.29 -0.96 7.44
C VAL A 136 -14.37 -1.12 8.64
N ASP A 137 -14.96 -1.20 9.84
CA ASP A 137 -14.22 -1.50 11.06
C ASP A 137 -13.74 -2.95 11.07
N TYR A 138 -12.51 -3.18 11.53
CA TYR A 138 -12.10 -4.53 11.87
C TYR A 138 -12.85 -4.99 13.12
N GLU A 139 -13.60 -6.05 12.97
CA GLU A 139 -14.28 -6.73 14.06
C GLU A 139 -14.21 -8.23 13.82
N TYR A 140 -13.80 -8.96 14.85
CA TYR A 140 -13.88 -10.41 14.86
C TYR A 140 -14.99 -10.84 15.81
N THR A 141 -16.06 -11.40 15.27
CA THR A 141 -17.27 -11.77 16.02
C THR A 141 -17.26 -13.23 16.48
N GLY A 142 -16.20 -13.98 16.19
CA GLY A 142 -16.02 -15.36 16.60
C GLY A 142 -15.49 -15.52 18.04
N ASP A 143 -15.34 -16.76 18.49
CA ASP A 143 -14.70 -17.07 19.77
C ASP A 143 -13.19 -16.84 19.70
N THR A 144 -12.69 -15.89 20.47
CA THR A 144 -11.25 -15.54 20.49
C THR A 144 -10.37 -16.61 21.17
N ASN A 145 -10.96 -17.62 21.80
CA ASN A 145 -10.24 -18.77 22.38
C ASN A 145 -10.18 -19.98 21.44
N ALA A 146 -10.90 -19.93 20.32
CA ALA A 146 -10.85 -20.93 19.27
C ALA A 146 -9.87 -20.55 18.17
N ASP A 147 -9.63 -21.45 17.23
CA ASP A 147 -8.88 -21.13 16.01
C ASP A 147 -9.60 -20.04 15.21
N TYR A 148 -8.82 -19.19 14.54
CA TYR A 148 -9.36 -18.13 13.68
C TYR A 148 -10.24 -18.73 12.57
N ASP A 149 -11.45 -18.21 12.44
CA ASP A 149 -12.38 -18.57 11.38
C ASP A 149 -12.78 -17.33 10.58
N MET A 150 -12.45 -17.34 9.30
CA MET A 150 -12.69 -16.23 8.34
C MET A 150 -14.15 -15.76 8.32
N GLN A 151 -15.12 -16.63 8.59
CA GLN A 151 -16.54 -16.26 8.53
C GLN A 151 -16.93 -15.22 9.57
N TYR A 152 -16.13 -15.08 10.65
CA TYR A 152 -16.35 -14.11 11.72
C TYR A 152 -15.51 -12.84 11.61
N ASP A 153 -14.69 -12.73 10.58
CA ASP A 153 -13.90 -11.54 10.28
C ASP A 153 -14.70 -10.58 9.39
N VAL A 154 -15.27 -9.56 9.99
CA VAL A 154 -16.18 -8.62 9.33
C VAL A 154 -15.48 -7.87 8.18
N GLN A 155 -14.22 -7.46 8.37
CA GLN A 155 -13.46 -6.77 7.33
C GLN A 155 -13.17 -7.70 6.14
N LEU A 156 -12.77 -8.95 6.40
CA LEU A 156 -12.51 -9.93 5.35
C LEU A 156 -13.80 -10.30 4.61
N GLN A 157 -14.93 -10.47 5.31
CA GLN A 157 -16.22 -10.75 4.68
C GLN A 157 -16.63 -9.61 3.73
N LYS A 158 -16.43 -8.35 4.14
CA LYS A 158 -16.67 -7.20 3.25
C LYS A 158 -15.76 -7.19 2.02
N ALA A 159 -14.49 -7.55 2.19
CA ALA A 159 -13.57 -7.66 1.06
C ALA A 159 -13.99 -8.77 0.08
N ILE A 160 -14.47 -9.91 0.59
CA ILE A 160 -15.02 -10.99 -0.24
C ILE A 160 -16.28 -10.55 -1.00
N GLU A 161 -17.16 -9.79 -0.35
CA GLU A 161 -18.35 -9.20 -1.00
C GLU A 161 -17.94 -8.30 -2.17
N VAL A 162 -17.02 -7.35 -1.94
CA VAL A 162 -16.48 -6.44 -2.96
C VAL A 162 -15.84 -7.22 -4.12
N MET A 163 -15.05 -8.25 -3.81
CA MET A 163 -14.44 -9.09 -4.84
C MET A 163 -15.49 -9.83 -5.67
N ASN A 164 -16.52 -10.37 -5.04
CA ASN A 164 -17.60 -11.07 -5.75
C ASN A 164 -18.42 -10.12 -6.66
N GLU A 165 -18.51 -8.84 -6.33
CA GLU A 165 -19.13 -7.84 -7.18
C GLU A 165 -18.29 -7.54 -8.43
N LYS A 166 -16.97 -7.49 -8.30
CA LYS A 166 -16.02 -7.28 -9.40
C LYS A 166 -15.94 -8.47 -10.39
N LEU A 167 -16.27 -9.66 -9.94
CA LEU A 167 -16.18 -10.89 -10.73
C LEU A 167 -17.48 -11.22 -11.49
N LYS A 168 -18.53 -10.42 -11.36
CA LYS A 168 -19.81 -10.57 -12.10
C LYS A 168 -19.75 -9.93 -13.48
#